data_301b0d3b7adbf16a71cb7a442e61b0c0
#
_entry.id   301b0d3b7adbf16a71cb7a442e61b0c0
#
_cell.length_a   1.000
_cell.length_b   1.000
_cell.length_c   1.000
_cell.angle_alpha   90.00
_cell.angle_beta   90.00
_cell.angle_gamma   90.00
#
_symmetry.space_group_name_H-M   'P 1'
#
loop_
_entity.id
_entity.type
_entity.pdbx_description
1 polymer ?
#
loop_
_entity_poly.entity_id
_entity_poly.type
_entity_poly.pdbx_seq_one_letter_code
_entity_poly.pdbx_strand_id
1 'polypeptide(L)'
;MRDFVLVKLTDEEFDDFSARHPQGNFQQTSAMGRLRAAQGIDVEYLALKEGEKIVAAALFETHRSRFSTFAAIHDGPMCDYHDTEALTFFMDALKRHAKAKGASQLEITPESPYRLRDTNGASLPDDQNGAPDNKLIERLEAIGFTHGGFTVGYTAVPRWRY
;
A
#
# COMPACT_ATOMS: atom_id res chain seq x y z
N MET A 1 5.16 23.11 -8.95
CA MET A 1 4.28 22.27 -8.12
C MET A 1 3.71 21.20 -9.06
N ARG A 2 3.87 19.94 -8.74
CA ARG A 2 3.35 18.84 -9.57
C ARG A 2 1.82 18.79 -9.43
N ASP A 3 1.13 18.47 -10.53
CA ASP A 3 -0.34 18.42 -10.56
C ASP A 3 -0.81 16.99 -10.27
N PHE A 4 -1.15 16.74 -9.01
CA PHE A 4 -1.60 15.44 -8.54
C PHE A 4 -3.10 15.42 -8.30
N VAL A 5 -3.75 14.35 -8.78
CA VAL A 5 -5.18 14.12 -8.57
C VAL A 5 -5.43 12.68 -8.13
N LEU A 6 -6.23 12.49 -7.08
CA LEU A 6 -6.74 11.18 -6.69
C LEU A 6 -7.93 10.81 -7.58
N VAL A 7 -7.86 9.64 -8.21
CA VAL A 7 -8.91 9.12 -9.09
C VAL A 7 -9.28 7.69 -8.75
N LYS A 8 -10.45 7.24 -9.20
CA LYS A 8 -10.82 5.82 -9.18
C LYS A 8 -10.48 5.21 -10.53
N LEU A 9 -9.97 3.99 -10.50
CA LEU A 9 -9.66 3.20 -11.70
C LEU A 9 -10.74 2.13 -11.93
N THR A 10 -10.85 1.71 -13.17
CA THR A 10 -11.54 0.47 -13.54
C THR A 10 -10.70 -0.74 -13.16
N ASP A 11 -11.30 -1.93 -13.16
CA ASP A 11 -10.60 -3.21 -12.96
C ASP A 11 -9.42 -3.35 -13.91
N GLU A 12 -9.64 -3.05 -15.20
CA GLU A 12 -8.62 -3.17 -16.26
C GLU A 12 -7.46 -2.20 -16.06
N GLU A 13 -7.74 -0.93 -15.79
CA GLU A 13 -6.70 0.09 -15.52
C GLU A 13 -5.86 -0.28 -14.30
N PHE A 14 -6.50 -0.80 -13.25
CA PHE A 14 -5.83 -1.21 -12.03
C PHE A 14 -4.93 -2.43 -12.25
N ASP A 15 -5.44 -3.46 -12.92
CA ASP A 15 -4.67 -4.66 -13.23
C ASP A 15 -3.48 -4.36 -14.16
N ASP A 16 -3.68 -3.49 -15.14
CA ASP A 16 -2.65 -3.01 -16.04
C ASP A 16 -1.52 -2.28 -15.30
N PHE A 17 -1.88 -1.43 -14.34
CA PHE A 17 -0.90 -0.74 -13.50
C PHE A 17 -0.16 -1.73 -12.59
N SER A 18 -0.89 -2.60 -11.88
CA SER A 18 -0.32 -3.60 -10.98
C SER A 18 0.64 -4.55 -11.70
N ALA A 19 0.28 -5.03 -12.89
CA ALA A 19 1.12 -5.95 -13.67
C ALA A 19 2.47 -5.34 -14.09
N ARG A 20 2.55 -4.02 -14.22
CA ARG A 20 3.77 -3.30 -14.63
C ARG A 20 4.55 -2.70 -13.47
N HIS A 21 3.93 -2.61 -12.29
CA HIS A 21 4.57 -1.98 -11.14
C HIS A 21 5.49 -2.96 -10.41
N PRO A 22 6.71 -2.56 -9.98
CA PRO A 22 7.64 -3.43 -9.28
C PRO A 22 7.09 -4.05 -7.99
N GLN A 23 6.15 -3.37 -7.34
CA GLN A 23 5.47 -3.84 -6.12
C GLN A 23 4.14 -4.55 -6.43
N GLY A 24 3.82 -4.79 -7.70
CA GLY A 24 2.62 -5.51 -8.10
C GLY A 24 2.60 -6.92 -7.51
N ASN A 25 1.47 -7.30 -6.91
CA ASN A 25 1.30 -8.57 -6.24
C ASN A 25 -0.18 -8.98 -6.27
N PHE A 26 -0.47 -10.23 -5.86
CA PHE A 26 -1.84 -10.78 -5.97
C PHE A 26 -2.87 -10.05 -5.08
N GLN A 27 -2.45 -9.43 -3.97
CA GLN A 27 -3.34 -8.62 -3.12
C GLN A 27 -3.76 -7.32 -3.80
N GLN A 28 -2.95 -6.82 -4.73
CA GLN A 28 -3.20 -5.61 -5.49
C GLN A 28 -3.68 -5.94 -6.92
N THR A 29 -4.77 -6.71 -7.01
CA THR A 29 -5.43 -7.10 -8.28
C THR A 29 -6.94 -6.93 -8.21
N SER A 30 -7.58 -6.77 -9.35
CA SER A 30 -9.05 -6.73 -9.43
C SER A 30 -9.69 -8.07 -9.03
N ALA A 31 -9.00 -9.19 -9.26
CA ALA A 31 -9.45 -10.50 -8.83
C ALA A 31 -9.56 -10.56 -7.29
N MET A 32 -8.57 -10.03 -6.57
CA MET A 32 -8.63 -9.90 -5.12
C MET A 32 -9.74 -8.93 -4.69
N GLY A 33 -9.88 -7.81 -5.38
CA GLY A 33 -10.96 -6.85 -5.12
C GLY A 33 -12.35 -7.50 -5.23
N ARG A 34 -12.59 -8.28 -6.27
CA ARG A 34 -13.85 -9.03 -6.43
C ARG A 34 -14.06 -10.06 -5.30
N LEU A 35 -12.99 -10.75 -4.88
CA LEU A 35 -13.07 -11.70 -3.75
C LEU A 35 -13.46 -10.96 -2.46
N ARG A 36 -12.85 -9.83 -2.16
CA ARG A 36 -13.16 -9.01 -0.98
C ARG A 36 -14.60 -8.47 -1.04
N ALA A 37 -15.02 -7.98 -2.22
CA ALA A 37 -16.39 -7.51 -2.42
C ALA A 37 -17.43 -8.63 -2.21
N ALA A 38 -17.13 -9.85 -2.65
CA ALA A 38 -17.99 -11.02 -2.39
C ALA A 38 -18.07 -11.39 -0.89
N GLN A 39 -17.09 -10.96 -0.09
CA GLN A 39 -17.10 -11.09 1.37
C GLN A 39 -17.81 -9.93 2.08
N GLY A 40 -18.40 -8.99 1.33
CA GLY A 40 -19.12 -7.83 1.87
C GLY A 40 -18.24 -6.64 2.22
N ILE A 41 -17.00 -6.62 1.78
CA ILE A 41 -16.08 -5.49 1.98
C ILE A 41 -16.29 -4.47 0.86
N ASP A 42 -16.35 -3.19 1.20
CA ASP A 42 -16.42 -2.09 0.22
C ASP A 42 -15.01 -1.86 -0.36
N VAL A 43 -14.86 -2.09 -1.67
CA VAL A 43 -13.57 -2.05 -2.37
C VAL A 43 -13.55 -0.98 -3.43
N GLU A 44 -12.46 -0.23 -3.49
CA GLU A 44 -12.20 0.79 -4.52
C GLU A 44 -10.73 0.68 -4.99
N TYR A 45 -10.52 0.90 -6.28
CA TYR A 45 -9.17 1.03 -6.83
C TYR A 45 -8.85 2.52 -6.93
N LEU A 46 -8.03 3.01 -6.01
CA LEU A 46 -7.65 4.41 -5.94
C LEU A 46 -6.27 4.61 -6.54
N ALA A 47 -6.10 5.66 -7.32
CA ALA A 47 -4.83 5.98 -7.95
C ALA A 47 -4.49 7.46 -7.84
N LEU A 48 -3.19 7.74 -7.80
CA LEU A 48 -2.64 9.07 -7.96
C LEU A 48 -2.25 9.26 -9.42
N LYS A 49 -2.84 10.24 -10.07
CA LYS A 49 -2.39 10.70 -11.38
C LYS A 49 -1.54 11.96 -11.24
N GLU A 50 -0.51 12.03 -12.07
CA GLU A 50 0.24 13.25 -12.39
C GLU A 50 0.00 13.56 -13.88
N GLY A 51 -0.83 14.55 -14.14
CA GLY A 51 -1.40 14.73 -15.48
C GLY A 51 -2.16 13.48 -15.92
N GLU A 52 -1.81 12.91 -17.06
CA GLU A 52 -2.44 11.68 -17.58
C GLU A 52 -1.80 10.38 -17.04
N LYS A 53 -0.66 10.46 -16.36
CA LYS A 53 0.10 9.29 -15.92
C LYS A 53 -0.35 8.84 -14.53
N ILE A 54 -0.66 7.54 -14.39
CA ILE A 54 -0.82 6.93 -13.07
C ILE A 54 0.58 6.71 -12.46
N VAL A 55 0.83 7.30 -11.29
CA VAL A 55 2.12 7.22 -10.58
C VAL A 55 2.05 6.39 -9.30
N ALA A 56 0.86 6.16 -8.77
CA ALA A 56 0.63 5.26 -7.65
C ALA A 56 -0.79 4.70 -7.70
N ALA A 57 -1.01 3.51 -7.11
CA ALA A 57 -2.35 2.94 -7.00
C ALA A 57 -2.48 2.02 -5.79
N ALA A 58 -3.70 1.79 -5.34
CA ALA A 58 -4.03 0.93 -4.22
C ALA A 58 -5.40 0.27 -4.37
N LEU A 59 -5.49 -1.01 -4.02
CA LEU A 59 -6.75 -1.63 -3.66
C LEU A 59 -7.10 -1.17 -2.26
N PHE A 60 -8.12 -0.31 -2.16
CA PHE A 60 -8.56 0.32 -0.93
C PHE A 60 -9.80 -0.41 -0.40
N GLU A 61 -9.70 -0.93 0.79
CA GLU A 61 -10.77 -1.66 1.47
C GLU A 61 -11.39 -0.80 2.58
N THR A 62 -12.74 -0.77 2.65
CA THR A 62 -13.45 -0.19 3.79
C THR A 62 -14.22 -1.30 4.49
N HIS A 63 -13.81 -1.58 5.71
CA HIS A 63 -14.40 -2.58 6.56
C HIS A 63 -15.38 -1.92 7.53
N ARG A 64 -16.64 -2.37 7.51
CA ARG A 64 -17.71 -1.84 8.36
C ARG A 64 -18.19 -2.91 9.30
N SER A 65 -18.21 -2.60 10.58
CA SER A 65 -18.88 -3.41 11.60
C SER A 65 -19.97 -2.58 12.30
N ARG A 66 -20.70 -3.21 13.21
CA ARG A 66 -21.73 -2.52 13.98
C ARG A 66 -21.19 -1.32 14.79
N PHE A 67 -19.91 -1.39 15.20
CA PHE A 67 -19.34 -0.45 16.15
C PHE A 67 -18.15 0.36 15.60
N SER A 68 -17.61 -0.02 14.44
CA SER A 68 -16.43 0.63 13.88
C SER A 68 -16.38 0.52 12.36
N THR A 69 -15.75 1.50 11.76
CA THR A 69 -15.34 1.47 10.36
C THR A 69 -13.84 1.73 10.30
N PHE A 70 -13.11 0.91 9.57
CA PHE A 70 -11.68 1.13 9.31
C PHE A 70 -11.37 0.88 7.82
N ALA A 71 -10.30 1.49 7.35
CA ALA A 71 -9.79 1.29 6.00
C ALA A 71 -8.49 0.50 6.03
N ALA A 72 -8.25 -0.30 5.00
CA ALA A 72 -7.03 -1.10 4.86
C ALA A 72 -6.52 -1.13 3.42
N ILE A 73 -5.21 -1.22 3.28
CA ILE A 73 -4.52 -1.47 2.01
C ILE A 73 -3.50 -2.57 2.27
N HIS A 74 -3.79 -3.77 1.82
CA HIS A 74 -2.94 -4.94 2.03
C HIS A 74 -1.87 -5.06 0.95
N ASP A 75 -0.62 -5.30 1.36
CA ASP A 75 0.57 -5.40 0.50
C ASP A 75 0.66 -4.23 -0.50
N GLY A 76 0.43 -3.04 0.01
CA GLY A 76 0.39 -1.79 -0.74
C GLY A 76 0.38 -0.57 0.20
N PRO A 77 0.19 0.60 -0.40
CA PRO A 77 -0.06 0.89 -1.80
C PRO A 77 1.16 0.70 -2.70
N MET A 78 0.94 0.51 -3.99
CA MET A 78 1.98 0.50 -5.02
C MET A 78 2.36 1.94 -5.37
N CYS A 79 3.55 2.37 -4.95
CA CYS A 79 4.05 3.73 -5.21
C CYS A 79 5.57 3.79 -5.09
N ASP A 80 6.16 4.84 -5.61
CA ASP A 80 7.58 5.14 -5.32
C ASP A 80 7.69 5.78 -3.94
N TYR A 81 8.13 5.00 -2.95
CA TYR A 81 8.33 5.48 -1.57
C TYR A 81 9.49 6.46 -1.42
N HIS A 82 10.31 6.67 -2.45
CA HIS A 82 11.38 7.67 -2.47
C HIS A 82 10.94 9.02 -3.05
N ASP A 83 9.84 9.05 -3.82
CA ASP A 83 9.23 10.29 -4.30
C ASP A 83 8.40 10.93 -3.18
N THR A 84 9.06 11.73 -2.35
CA THR A 84 8.46 12.31 -1.13
C THR A 84 7.23 13.16 -1.43
N GLU A 85 7.22 13.90 -2.55
CA GLU A 85 6.08 14.77 -2.90
C GLU A 85 4.86 13.92 -3.30
N ALA A 86 5.03 12.95 -4.20
CA ALA A 86 3.97 12.04 -4.60
C ALA A 86 3.47 11.18 -3.42
N LEU A 87 4.40 10.64 -2.62
CA LEU A 87 4.09 9.85 -1.43
C LEU A 87 3.24 10.63 -0.43
N THR A 88 3.67 11.86 -0.08
CA THR A 88 2.94 12.70 0.87
C THR A 88 1.54 13.02 0.36
N PHE A 89 1.43 13.45 -0.90
CA PHE A 89 0.13 13.76 -1.48
C PHE A 89 -0.80 12.55 -1.51
N PHE A 90 -0.28 11.39 -1.94
CA PHE A 90 -1.08 10.17 -2.05
C PHE A 90 -1.58 9.70 -0.68
N MET A 91 -0.69 9.62 0.31
CA MET A 91 -1.05 9.20 1.67
C MET A 91 -2.06 10.15 2.31
N ASP A 92 -1.92 11.46 2.12
CA ASP A 92 -2.88 12.43 2.63
C ASP A 92 -4.23 12.35 1.91
N ALA A 93 -4.24 12.08 0.61
CA ALA A 93 -5.46 11.85 -0.14
C ALA A 93 -6.17 10.57 0.32
N LEU A 94 -5.44 9.47 0.55
CA LEU A 94 -5.98 8.21 1.10
C LEU A 94 -6.54 8.40 2.50
N LYS A 95 -5.85 9.14 3.39
CA LYS A 95 -6.35 9.47 4.73
C LYS A 95 -7.66 10.28 4.69
N ARG A 96 -7.72 11.29 3.80
CA ARG A 96 -8.95 12.08 3.59
C ARG A 96 -10.08 11.21 3.05
N HIS A 97 -9.79 10.32 2.11
CA HIS A 97 -10.77 9.38 1.56
C HIS A 97 -11.29 8.42 2.63
N ALA A 98 -10.41 7.83 3.43
CA ALA A 98 -10.77 6.97 4.57
C ALA A 98 -11.71 7.71 5.54
N LYS A 99 -11.37 8.94 5.89
CA LYS A 99 -12.21 9.79 6.76
C LYS A 99 -13.59 10.07 6.15
N ALA A 100 -13.65 10.36 4.85
CA ALA A 100 -14.91 10.57 4.12
C ALA A 100 -15.79 9.31 4.09
N LYS A 101 -15.18 8.11 4.11
CA LYS A 101 -15.87 6.83 4.25
C LYS A 101 -16.32 6.52 5.68
N GLY A 102 -16.00 7.38 6.66
CA GLY A 102 -16.30 7.20 8.07
C GLY A 102 -15.29 6.30 8.81
N ALA A 103 -14.16 5.98 8.20
CA ALA A 103 -13.13 5.18 8.85
C ALA A 103 -12.40 5.99 9.94
N SER A 104 -12.24 5.38 11.10
CA SER A 104 -11.46 5.93 12.23
C SER A 104 -9.97 5.67 12.11
N GLN A 105 -9.58 4.74 11.22
CA GLN A 105 -8.21 4.26 11.04
C GLN A 105 -7.99 3.88 9.57
N LEU A 106 -6.80 4.17 9.06
CA LEU A 106 -6.27 3.63 7.81
C LEU A 106 -5.02 2.81 8.13
N GLU A 107 -5.05 1.52 7.83
CA GLU A 107 -3.93 0.61 7.94
C GLU A 107 -3.32 0.35 6.55
N ILE A 108 -2.00 0.40 6.46
CA ILE A 108 -1.28 0.04 5.25
C ILE A 108 -0.19 -0.99 5.57
N THR A 109 0.03 -1.94 4.68
CA THR A 109 1.12 -2.91 4.79
C THR A 109 1.98 -2.83 3.51
N PRO A 110 2.96 -1.91 3.46
CA PRO A 110 3.77 -1.70 2.27
C PRO A 110 4.51 -2.98 1.83
N GLU A 111 4.45 -3.26 0.53
CA GLU A 111 5.24 -4.32 -0.09
C GLU A 111 6.65 -3.81 -0.36
N SER A 112 7.48 -3.79 0.68
CA SER A 112 8.86 -3.30 0.60
C SER A 112 9.78 -4.15 1.46
N PRO A 113 10.90 -4.66 0.91
CA PRO A 113 11.88 -5.40 1.70
C PRO A 113 12.48 -4.50 2.78
N TYR A 114 12.38 -4.91 4.04
CA TYR A 114 12.95 -4.17 5.16
C TYR A 114 14.41 -4.56 5.43
N ARG A 115 14.73 -5.86 5.27
CA ARG A 115 16.08 -6.38 5.56
C ARG A 115 16.35 -7.65 4.76
N LEU A 116 17.54 -7.71 4.16
CA LEU A 116 18.05 -8.93 3.53
C LEU A 116 18.69 -9.84 4.58
N ARG A 117 18.54 -11.14 4.39
CA ARG A 117 19.14 -12.16 5.24
C ARG A 117 19.73 -13.27 4.38
N ASP A 118 20.77 -13.92 4.90
CA ASP A 118 21.33 -15.13 4.27
C ASP A 118 20.46 -16.36 4.56
N THR A 119 20.84 -17.50 4.02
CA THR A 119 20.15 -18.79 4.19
C THR A 119 20.11 -19.28 5.65
N ASN A 120 20.97 -18.76 6.51
CA ASN A 120 21.01 -19.07 7.95
C ASN A 120 20.22 -18.06 8.81
N GLY A 121 19.62 -17.04 8.15
CA GLY A 121 18.85 -16.00 8.82
C GLY A 121 19.69 -14.84 9.37
N ALA A 122 21.00 -14.81 9.13
CA ALA A 122 21.84 -13.69 9.53
C ALA A 122 21.60 -12.48 8.62
N SER A 123 21.58 -11.26 9.19
CA SER A 123 21.40 -10.04 8.42
C SER A 123 22.57 -9.82 7.47
N LEU A 124 22.26 -9.59 6.20
CA LEU A 124 23.22 -9.15 5.21
C LEU A 124 23.41 -7.62 5.30
N PRO A 125 24.58 -7.10 4.85
CA PRO A 125 24.75 -5.67 4.66
C PRO A 125 23.69 -5.13 3.70
N ASP A 126 23.30 -3.85 3.87
CA ASP A 126 22.39 -3.18 2.96
C ASP A 126 22.97 -3.21 1.55
N ASP A 127 22.16 -3.63 0.59
CA ASP A 127 22.57 -3.68 -0.80
C ASP A 127 22.70 -2.26 -1.36
N GLN A 128 23.80 -1.98 -2.05
CA GLN A 128 24.03 -0.70 -2.70
C GLN A 128 23.06 -0.40 -3.86
N ASN A 129 22.24 -1.37 -4.27
CA ASN A 129 21.24 -1.24 -5.33
C ASN A 129 19.85 -0.78 -4.83
N GLY A 130 19.75 -0.27 -3.60
CA GLY A 130 18.55 0.37 -3.08
C GLY A 130 17.53 -0.53 -2.38
N ALA A 131 17.80 -1.80 -2.23
CA ALA A 131 17.04 -2.70 -1.36
C ALA A 131 17.97 -3.25 -0.25
N PRO A 132 17.55 -3.37 1.00
CA PRO A 132 16.22 -3.06 1.55
C PRO A 132 16.07 -1.58 1.89
N ASP A 133 14.82 -1.11 1.97
CA ASP A 133 14.51 0.25 2.38
C ASP A 133 14.27 0.34 3.90
N ASN A 134 15.32 0.41 4.67
CA ASN A 134 15.26 0.50 6.13
C ASN A 134 14.77 1.87 6.66
N LYS A 135 14.64 2.89 5.78
CA LYS A 135 14.14 4.23 6.12
C LYS A 135 12.65 4.42 5.76
N LEU A 136 11.98 3.42 5.23
CA LEU A 136 10.57 3.51 4.87
C LEU A 136 9.70 3.85 6.10
N ILE A 137 9.99 3.24 7.25
CA ILE A 137 9.27 3.52 8.50
C ILE A 137 9.37 5.00 8.85
N GLU A 138 10.60 5.56 8.87
CA GLU A 138 10.84 6.97 9.18
C GLU A 138 10.07 7.90 8.22
N ARG A 139 10.04 7.58 6.92
CA ARG A 139 9.29 8.37 5.92
C ARG A 139 7.79 8.34 6.15
N LEU A 140 7.23 7.17 6.48
CA LEU A 140 5.81 7.05 6.77
C LEU A 140 5.43 7.72 8.09
N GLU A 141 6.27 7.63 9.11
CA GLU A 141 6.08 8.34 10.39
C GLU A 141 6.13 9.85 10.19
N ALA A 142 7.01 10.36 9.35
CA ALA A 142 7.11 11.79 9.04
C ALA A 142 5.84 12.37 8.40
N ILE A 143 5.03 11.53 7.74
CA ILE A 143 3.74 11.91 7.15
C ILE A 143 2.54 11.46 8.00
N GLY A 144 2.77 11.12 9.27
CA GLY A 144 1.73 10.90 10.27
C GLY A 144 1.19 9.49 10.40
N PHE A 145 1.88 8.46 9.91
CA PHE A 145 1.60 7.08 10.26
C PHE A 145 2.32 6.70 11.56
N THR A 146 1.83 5.67 12.23
CA THR A 146 2.48 5.06 13.38
C THR A 146 2.84 3.63 13.03
N HIS A 147 4.09 3.24 13.22
CA HIS A 147 4.53 1.86 12.98
C HIS A 147 3.96 0.93 14.04
N GLY A 148 3.11 -0.01 13.63
CA GLY A 148 2.45 -0.99 14.50
C GLY A 148 3.37 -2.13 15.01
N GLY A 149 4.66 -2.06 14.71
CA GLY A 149 5.62 -3.11 15.00
C GLY A 149 5.63 -4.22 13.95
N PHE A 150 6.62 -5.10 14.05
CA PHE A 150 6.71 -6.29 13.20
C PHE A 150 5.85 -7.40 13.80
N THR A 151 4.93 -7.94 13.01
CA THR A 151 4.08 -9.04 13.45
C THR A 151 4.90 -10.29 13.73
N VAL A 152 4.56 -11.03 14.79
CA VAL A 152 5.16 -12.32 15.14
C VAL A 152 4.08 -13.41 15.07
N GLY A 153 4.36 -14.57 14.45
CA GLY A 153 3.40 -15.68 14.30
C GLY A 153 2.85 -15.82 12.87
N TYR A 154 1.69 -16.45 12.74
CA TYR A 154 1.07 -16.65 11.43
C TYR A 154 0.52 -15.33 10.89
N THR A 155 0.82 -15.08 9.62
CA THR A 155 0.27 -13.95 8.85
C THR A 155 -0.31 -14.47 7.55
N ALA A 156 -1.28 -13.77 6.97
CA ALA A 156 -1.85 -14.09 5.67
C ALA A 156 -0.83 -13.98 4.52
N VAL A 157 0.29 -13.31 4.77
CA VAL A 157 1.38 -13.07 3.81
C VAL A 157 2.69 -13.62 4.36
N PRO A 158 3.52 -14.29 3.54
CA PRO A 158 4.81 -14.76 3.99
C PRO A 158 5.72 -13.58 4.36
N ARG A 159 6.40 -13.68 5.51
CA ARG A 159 7.38 -12.68 5.95
C ARG A 159 8.72 -12.81 5.28
N TRP A 160 9.02 -14.02 4.83
CA TRP A 160 10.26 -14.39 4.20
C TRP A 160 9.98 -14.69 2.74
N ARG A 161 10.71 -14.02 1.87
CA ARG A 161 10.69 -14.27 0.42
C ARG A 161 12.11 -14.59 -0.02
N TYR A 162 12.21 -15.54 -0.93
CA TYR A 162 13.45 -15.97 -1.53
C TYR A 162 13.54 -15.45 -2.95
#